data_f09ea64ac2ef3c035210b1ff025fcc68
#
_entry.id   f09ea64ac2ef3c035210b1ff025fcc68
#
_cell.length_a   1.000
_cell.length_b   1.000
_cell.length_c   1.000
_cell.angle_alpha   90.00
_cell.angle_beta   90.00
_cell.angle_gamma   90.00
#
_symmetry.space_group_name_H-M   'P 1'
#
loop_
_entity.id
_entity.type
_entity.pdbx_description
1 polymer ?
#
loop_
_entity_poly.entity_id
_entity_poly.type
_entity_poly.pdbx_seq_one_letter_code
_entity_poly.pdbx_strand_id
1 'polypeptide(L)'
;ISWEARTPNGVLCSQVGEGIDNVATELGLSTGNDWGVNRFGLLRKVNMIITNVQNSSTLNETEKIELKAHGNLMRGMIFFDQARKMGRFVPVKEVFTVENPEAVNIPMTEDVSESYKLIIEDLQIAANDLPIENASGLPTRWAAGVLLSRAALQAYAYTGDASYLDVAITAADDVISNSGVELSNSNGLFNETDLYNPEILWGYYREKENTYVSSFEELMRTYPNVSTDNVINSQSPVALKQANGQTFEGWAIYFPTQDLVDQFLVTDEETGKAMPWYETSQYKNNVTVLDPSSITEAGQVDAYKQVNGDARRIPTPQDLNQLNKSYPTFTRYHQLNKGADRDLSELMYSGRDRRFYTAIVYDKCSWIGETVELNLGGNLSAGVRDKEDGGWYNTTTGYYWRKSNIENPTPRAYHNCQVALHFNIVRLGEAYMTIA
;
A
#
# COMPACT_ATOMS: atom_id res chain seq x y z
N ILE A 1 -8.20 3.70 -4.54
CA ILE A 1 -9.09 3.34 -3.44
C ILE A 1 -9.39 1.87 -3.57
N SER A 2 -9.11 1.11 -2.55
CA SER A 2 -9.35 -0.33 -2.50
C SER A 2 -9.98 -0.69 -1.14
N TRP A 3 -10.32 -1.96 -0.95
CA TRP A 3 -10.74 -2.44 0.37
C TRP A 3 -9.62 -2.29 1.44
N GLU A 4 -8.37 -2.20 1.01
CA GLU A 4 -7.19 -2.08 1.89
C GLU A 4 -6.95 -0.65 2.39
N ALA A 5 -7.36 0.37 1.64
CA ALA A 5 -7.04 1.76 1.94
C ALA A 5 -8.22 2.70 1.69
N ARG A 6 -8.29 3.75 2.51
CA ARG A 6 -9.29 4.80 2.43
C ARG A 6 -8.64 6.18 2.50
N THR A 7 -9.28 7.17 1.89
CA THR A 7 -8.87 8.56 1.93
C THR A 7 -9.88 9.41 2.72
N PRO A 8 -9.42 10.34 3.55
CA PRO A 8 -10.27 11.31 4.23
C PRO A 8 -10.55 12.55 3.41
N ASN A 9 -9.98 12.68 2.23
CA ASN A 9 -10.25 13.84 1.38
C ASN A 9 -11.76 13.97 1.18
N GLY A 10 -12.33 15.05 1.72
CA GLY A 10 -13.78 15.26 1.78
C GLY A 10 -14.46 15.13 0.42
N VAL A 11 -13.80 15.59 -0.65
CA VAL A 11 -14.31 15.47 -2.02
C VAL A 11 -14.33 14.00 -2.45
N LEU A 12 -13.21 13.28 -2.32
CA LEU A 12 -13.13 11.87 -2.67
C LEU A 12 -13.95 10.97 -1.74
N CYS A 13 -14.03 11.30 -0.45
CA CYS A 13 -14.84 10.53 0.49
C CYS A 13 -16.34 10.72 0.26
N SER A 14 -16.79 11.94 -0.01
CA SER A 14 -18.20 12.19 -0.33
C SER A 14 -18.59 11.49 -1.63
N GLN A 15 -17.74 11.55 -2.65
CA GLN A 15 -18.00 10.93 -3.94
C GLN A 15 -17.98 9.41 -3.90
N VAL A 16 -17.06 8.80 -3.16
CA VAL A 16 -17.08 7.36 -2.92
C VAL A 16 -18.31 6.95 -2.11
N GLY A 17 -18.79 7.83 -1.21
CA GLY A 17 -20.02 7.60 -0.44
C GLY A 17 -21.30 7.78 -1.26
N GLU A 18 -21.26 8.57 -2.33
CA GLU A 18 -22.44 8.94 -3.12
C GLU A 18 -22.69 8.06 -4.35
N GLY A 19 -21.71 7.25 -4.77
CA GLY A 19 -21.91 6.29 -5.84
C GLY A 19 -20.72 6.08 -6.78
N ILE A 20 -20.79 5.01 -7.56
CA ILE A 20 -19.75 4.56 -8.48
C ILE A 20 -19.49 5.56 -9.62
N ASP A 21 -20.51 6.29 -10.07
CA ASP A 21 -20.40 7.24 -11.18
C ASP A 21 -19.44 8.39 -10.83
N ASN A 22 -19.47 8.86 -9.60
CA ASN A 22 -18.56 9.89 -9.12
C ASN A 22 -17.13 9.36 -8.97
N VAL A 23 -16.97 8.11 -8.54
CA VAL A 23 -15.65 7.44 -8.49
C VAL A 23 -15.03 7.40 -9.89
N ALA A 24 -15.78 7.00 -10.91
CA ALA A 24 -15.27 6.95 -12.28
C ALA A 24 -14.82 8.34 -12.79
N THR A 25 -15.54 9.39 -12.46
CA THR A 25 -15.20 10.76 -12.85
C THR A 25 -13.96 11.26 -12.12
N GLU A 26 -13.89 11.07 -10.81
CA GLU A 26 -12.75 11.49 -9.98
C GLU A 26 -11.49 10.66 -10.30
N LEU A 27 -11.67 9.41 -10.62
CA LEU A 27 -10.60 8.57 -11.12
C LEU A 27 -10.19 8.94 -12.57
N GLY A 28 -10.82 9.93 -13.18
CA GLY A 28 -10.47 10.41 -14.50
C GLY A 28 -10.68 9.40 -15.63
N LEU A 29 -11.44 8.33 -15.36
CA LEU A 29 -11.70 7.28 -16.35
C LEU A 29 -12.53 7.77 -17.52
N SER A 30 -13.27 8.86 -17.34
CA SER A 30 -14.15 9.44 -18.36
C SER A 30 -13.56 10.63 -19.13
N THR A 31 -12.48 11.25 -18.66
CA THR A 31 -12.00 12.54 -19.15
C THR A 31 -10.59 12.53 -19.76
N GLY A 32 -10.04 11.35 -20.00
CA GLY A 32 -8.69 11.21 -20.56
C GLY A 32 -7.56 11.50 -19.57
N ASN A 33 -7.85 11.69 -18.30
CA ASN A 33 -6.83 11.65 -17.26
C ASN A 33 -6.22 10.27 -17.20
N ASP A 34 -4.91 10.25 -17.31
CA ASP A 34 -4.15 9.01 -17.42
C ASP A 34 -3.99 8.31 -16.05
N TRP A 35 -4.95 7.53 -15.69
CA TRP A 35 -4.85 6.61 -14.54
C TRP A 35 -3.78 5.53 -14.73
N GLY A 36 -2.79 5.82 -15.54
CA GLY A 36 -1.79 4.87 -15.96
C GLY A 36 -2.30 3.89 -17.01
N VAL A 37 -3.45 4.16 -17.61
CA VAL A 37 -4.00 3.35 -18.71
C VAL A 37 -3.44 3.78 -20.06
N ASN A 38 -3.29 5.10 -20.29
CA ASN A 38 -2.71 5.62 -21.50
C ASN A 38 -1.18 5.60 -21.43
N ARG A 39 -0.57 4.53 -21.85
CA ARG A 39 0.89 4.34 -21.85
C ARG A 39 1.50 4.38 -23.26
N PHE A 40 0.80 4.92 -24.25
CA PHE A 40 1.29 4.90 -25.64
C PHE A 40 2.64 5.60 -25.82
N GLY A 41 2.88 6.72 -25.10
CA GLY A 41 4.18 7.39 -25.13
C GLY A 41 5.33 6.52 -24.59
N LEU A 42 5.07 5.73 -23.55
CA LEU A 42 6.04 4.77 -23.00
C LEU A 42 6.20 3.57 -23.92
N LEU A 43 5.10 3.00 -24.44
CA LEU A 43 5.14 1.90 -25.40
C LEU A 43 5.94 2.27 -26.64
N ARG A 44 5.77 3.50 -27.16
CA ARG A 44 6.58 3.97 -28.28
C ARG A 44 8.08 3.94 -27.95
N LYS A 45 8.49 4.45 -26.78
CA LYS A 45 9.90 4.44 -26.37
C LYS A 45 10.45 3.03 -26.25
N VAL A 46 9.69 2.12 -25.62
CA VAL A 46 10.08 0.72 -25.44
C VAL A 46 10.18 0.00 -26.81
N ASN A 47 9.21 0.18 -27.67
CA ASN A 47 9.24 -0.42 -29.02
C ASN A 47 10.41 0.14 -29.86
N MET A 48 10.73 1.44 -29.72
CA MET A 48 11.91 2.02 -30.37
C MET A 48 13.22 1.35 -29.87
N ILE A 49 13.32 1.07 -28.58
CA ILE A 49 14.48 0.36 -28.02
C ILE A 49 14.59 -1.03 -28.67
N ILE A 50 13.52 -1.83 -28.62
CA ILE A 50 13.49 -3.19 -29.16
C ILE A 50 13.89 -3.19 -30.65
N THR A 51 13.31 -2.28 -31.45
CA THR A 51 13.56 -2.18 -32.89
C THR A 51 14.98 -1.70 -33.19
N ASN A 52 15.47 -0.65 -32.53
CA ASN A 52 16.76 -0.07 -32.81
C ASN A 52 17.91 -0.99 -32.35
N VAL A 53 17.73 -1.67 -31.21
CA VAL A 53 18.70 -2.67 -30.73
C VAL A 53 18.85 -3.80 -31.75
N GLN A 54 17.75 -4.31 -32.26
CA GLN A 54 17.76 -5.38 -33.28
C GLN A 54 18.55 -4.96 -34.54
N ASN A 55 18.37 -3.71 -34.97
CA ASN A 55 18.96 -3.15 -36.18
C ASN A 55 20.36 -2.52 -35.99
N SER A 56 20.89 -2.55 -34.77
CA SER A 56 22.19 -1.97 -34.46
C SER A 56 23.34 -2.74 -35.12
N SER A 57 24.24 -2.00 -35.76
CA SER A 57 25.49 -2.53 -36.31
C SER A 57 26.65 -2.44 -35.34
N THR A 58 26.50 -1.78 -34.19
CA THR A 58 27.54 -1.53 -33.19
C THR A 58 27.47 -2.44 -31.98
N LEU A 59 26.28 -2.96 -31.68
CA LEU A 59 26.06 -3.88 -30.57
C LEU A 59 26.41 -5.31 -31.00
N ASN A 60 27.04 -6.05 -30.10
CA ASN A 60 27.22 -7.49 -30.26
C ASN A 60 25.90 -8.24 -29.92
N GLU A 61 25.83 -9.53 -30.23
CA GLU A 61 24.58 -10.29 -30.07
C GLU A 61 24.15 -10.44 -28.59
N THR A 62 25.10 -10.57 -27.66
CA THR A 62 24.78 -10.64 -26.22
C THR A 62 24.15 -9.34 -25.74
N GLU A 63 24.74 -8.19 -26.09
CA GLU A 63 24.18 -6.88 -25.77
C GLU A 63 22.79 -6.67 -26.39
N LYS A 64 22.58 -7.14 -27.62
CA LYS A 64 21.28 -7.08 -28.26
C LYS A 64 20.22 -7.90 -27.52
N ILE A 65 20.55 -9.13 -27.13
CA ILE A 65 19.67 -10.01 -26.38
C ILE A 65 19.27 -9.35 -25.05
N GLU A 66 20.25 -8.88 -24.28
CA GLU A 66 20.02 -8.25 -22.98
C GLU A 66 19.18 -6.98 -23.09
N LEU A 67 19.51 -6.06 -23.99
CA LEU A 67 18.78 -4.81 -24.15
C LEU A 67 17.35 -5.04 -24.66
N LYS A 68 17.15 -6.04 -25.53
CA LYS A 68 15.81 -6.44 -25.93
C LYS A 68 15.00 -7.03 -24.78
N ALA A 69 15.63 -7.84 -23.93
CA ALA A 69 15.01 -8.41 -22.75
C ALA A 69 14.54 -7.31 -21.78
N HIS A 70 15.33 -6.26 -21.57
CA HIS A 70 14.87 -5.07 -20.83
C HIS A 70 13.65 -4.40 -21.50
N GLY A 71 13.66 -4.28 -22.82
CA GLY A 71 12.52 -3.76 -23.58
C GLY A 71 11.27 -4.61 -23.40
N ASN A 72 11.38 -5.94 -23.51
CA ASN A 72 10.26 -6.86 -23.31
C ASN A 72 9.77 -6.82 -21.86
N LEU A 73 10.65 -6.77 -20.86
CA LEU A 73 10.23 -6.60 -19.47
C LEU A 73 9.36 -5.37 -19.27
N MET A 74 9.81 -4.22 -19.77
CA MET A 74 9.07 -2.97 -19.64
C MET A 74 7.74 -3.00 -20.39
N ARG A 75 7.69 -3.61 -21.58
CA ARG A 75 6.44 -3.74 -22.33
C ARG A 75 5.46 -4.69 -21.64
N GLY A 76 5.94 -5.83 -21.19
CA GLY A 76 5.15 -6.78 -20.40
C GLY A 76 4.56 -6.16 -19.15
N MET A 77 5.34 -5.35 -18.41
CA MET A 77 4.86 -4.62 -17.25
C MET A 77 3.78 -3.59 -17.60
N ILE A 78 3.95 -2.84 -18.69
CA ILE A 78 2.95 -1.86 -19.16
C ILE A 78 1.64 -2.58 -19.53
N PHE A 79 1.72 -3.64 -20.30
CA PHE A 79 0.57 -4.45 -20.69
C PHE A 79 -0.11 -5.09 -19.47
N PHE A 80 0.68 -5.60 -18.52
CA PHE A 80 0.16 -6.15 -17.27
C PHE A 80 -0.58 -5.10 -16.44
N ASP A 81 -0.04 -3.88 -16.31
CA ASP A 81 -0.70 -2.79 -15.60
C ASP A 81 -2.02 -2.39 -16.26
N GLN A 82 -2.09 -2.39 -17.60
CA GLN A 82 -3.32 -2.15 -18.34
C GLN A 82 -4.33 -3.30 -18.17
N ALA A 83 -3.90 -4.56 -18.33
CA ALA A 83 -4.77 -5.72 -18.22
C ALA A 83 -5.39 -5.87 -16.82
N ARG A 84 -4.62 -5.69 -15.75
CA ARG A 84 -5.14 -5.81 -14.38
C ARG A 84 -6.17 -4.74 -14.02
N LYS A 85 -6.17 -3.58 -14.71
CA LYS A 85 -7.12 -2.49 -14.50
C LYS A 85 -8.35 -2.59 -15.40
N MET A 86 -8.14 -2.97 -16.67
CA MET A 86 -9.14 -2.88 -17.71
C MET A 86 -9.48 -4.23 -18.36
N GLY A 87 -8.74 -5.28 -18.05
CA GLY A 87 -8.87 -6.61 -18.66
C GLY A 87 -8.31 -6.69 -20.08
N ARG A 88 -8.62 -5.71 -20.91
CA ARG A 88 -8.23 -5.64 -22.34
C ARG A 88 -7.48 -4.34 -22.60
N PHE A 89 -6.58 -4.34 -23.59
CA PHE A 89 -5.82 -3.16 -24.00
C PHE A 89 -5.49 -3.19 -25.49
N VAL A 90 -4.99 -2.06 -26.03
CA VAL A 90 -4.50 -1.99 -27.41
C VAL A 90 -3.03 -2.43 -27.42
N PRO A 91 -2.70 -3.58 -28.06
CA PRO A 91 -1.37 -4.21 -27.99
C PRO A 91 -0.37 -3.56 -28.94
N VAL A 92 0.06 -2.34 -28.65
CA VAL A 92 1.02 -1.59 -29.49
C VAL A 92 2.41 -2.19 -29.36
N LYS A 93 2.83 -2.98 -30.35
CA LYS A 93 4.16 -3.63 -30.44
C LYS A 93 5.10 -2.97 -31.45
N GLU A 94 4.62 -1.96 -32.19
CA GLU A 94 5.36 -1.33 -33.29
C GLU A 94 5.58 0.17 -33.06
N VAL A 95 6.53 0.71 -33.78
CA VAL A 95 6.77 2.17 -33.85
C VAL A 95 6.04 2.70 -35.07
N PHE A 96 5.04 3.53 -34.84
CA PHE A 96 4.31 4.18 -35.93
C PHE A 96 5.13 5.31 -36.56
N THR A 97 5.06 5.42 -37.87
CA THR A 97 5.69 6.49 -38.63
C THR A 97 4.61 7.25 -39.42
N VAL A 98 4.95 8.45 -39.87
CA VAL A 98 4.04 9.28 -40.69
C VAL A 98 3.80 8.69 -42.07
N GLU A 99 4.66 7.81 -42.52
CA GLU A 99 4.55 7.12 -43.82
C GLU A 99 3.50 6.00 -43.81
N ASN A 100 3.12 5.51 -42.61
CA ASN A 100 2.09 4.46 -42.47
C ASN A 100 1.06 4.85 -41.40
N PRO A 101 0.19 5.83 -41.69
CA PRO A 101 -0.79 6.32 -40.72
C PRO A 101 -1.87 5.28 -40.36
N GLU A 102 -2.16 4.31 -41.22
CA GLU A 102 -3.14 3.25 -40.97
C GLU A 102 -2.67 2.25 -39.90
N ALA A 103 -1.38 2.17 -39.64
CA ALA A 103 -0.82 1.29 -38.61
C ALA A 103 -1.28 1.65 -37.18
N VAL A 104 -1.84 2.84 -36.97
CA VAL A 104 -2.42 3.24 -35.67
C VAL A 104 -3.77 2.58 -35.37
N ASN A 105 -4.43 1.99 -36.36
CA ASN A 105 -5.73 1.33 -36.22
C ASN A 105 -5.59 -0.09 -35.66
N ILE A 106 -4.96 -0.23 -34.51
CA ILE A 106 -4.80 -1.51 -33.82
C ILE A 106 -6.05 -1.78 -33.00
N PRO A 107 -6.73 -2.92 -33.19
CA PRO A 107 -7.84 -3.29 -32.32
C PRO A 107 -7.36 -3.60 -30.90
N MET A 108 -8.26 -3.48 -29.93
CA MET A 108 -8.03 -4.04 -28.61
C MET A 108 -7.89 -5.56 -28.70
N THR A 109 -7.20 -6.17 -27.75
CA THR A 109 -7.19 -7.63 -27.58
C THR A 109 -8.63 -8.17 -27.59
N GLU A 110 -8.83 -9.34 -28.18
CA GLU A 110 -10.14 -9.92 -28.35
C GLU A 110 -10.81 -10.19 -27.00
N ASP A 111 -10.03 -10.74 -26.07
CA ASP A 111 -10.46 -11.03 -24.72
C ASP A 111 -9.31 -10.88 -23.70
N VAL A 112 -9.59 -11.23 -22.44
CA VAL A 112 -8.61 -11.20 -21.34
C VAL A 112 -7.53 -12.27 -21.56
N SER A 113 -7.86 -13.40 -22.15
CA SER A 113 -6.91 -14.50 -22.43
C SER A 113 -5.83 -14.06 -23.41
N GLU A 114 -6.22 -13.40 -24.51
CA GLU A 114 -5.26 -12.82 -25.46
C GLU A 114 -4.38 -11.76 -24.77
N SER A 115 -4.97 -10.92 -23.90
CA SER A 115 -4.21 -9.92 -23.14
C SER A 115 -3.10 -10.56 -22.32
N TYR A 116 -3.42 -11.59 -21.54
CA TYR A 116 -2.42 -12.27 -20.71
C TYR A 116 -1.42 -13.10 -21.50
N LYS A 117 -1.82 -13.67 -22.62
CA LYS A 117 -0.88 -14.36 -23.53
C LYS A 117 0.26 -13.41 -23.96
N LEU A 118 -0.07 -12.20 -24.40
CA LEU A 118 0.91 -11.19 -24.81
C LEU A 118 1.82 -10.75 -23.68
N ILE A 119 1.29 -10.62 -22.47
CA ILE A 119 2.04 -10.27 -21.26
C ILE A 119 3.03 -11.37 -20.90
N ILE A 120 2.57 -12.63 -20.89
CA ILE A 120 3.40 -13.79 -20.55
C ILE A 120 4.52 -13.98 -21.59
N GLU A 121 4.25 -13.78 -22.87
CA GLU A 121 5.27 -13.83 -23.93
C GLU A 121 6.42 -12.84 -23.65
N ASP A 122 6.11 -11.59 -23.37
CA ASP A 122 7.11 -10.56 -23.10
C ASP A 122 7.89 -10.83 -21.80
N LEU A 123 7.20 -11.21 -20.73
CA LEU A 123 7.84 -11.50 -19.45
C LEU A 123 8.67 -12.78 -19.48
N GLN A 124 8.27 -13.78 -20.26
CA GLN A 124 9.05 -15.01 -20.47
C GLN A 124 10.37 -14.74 -21.17
N ILE A 125 10.38 -13.88 -22.21
CA ILE A 125 11.61 -13.44 -22.88
C ILE A 125 12.53 -12.76 -21.85
N ALA A 126 11.98 -11.86 -21.04
CA ALA A 126 12.75 -11.18 -20.02
C ALA A 126 13.34 -12.13 -18.96
N ALA A 127 12.55 -13.11 -18.50
CA ALA A 127 13.01 -14.09 -17.50
C ALA A 127 14.10 -15.03 -18.06
N ASN A 128 14.11 -15.28 -19.38
CA ASN A 128 15.13 -16.11 -20.03
C ASN A 128 16.41 -15.33 -20.32
N ASP A 129 16.29 -14.09 -20.78
CA ASP A 129 17.35 -13.38 -21.50
C ASP A 129 18.01 -12.25 -20.66
N LEU A 130 17.40 -11.83 -19.55
CA LEU A 130 18.04 -10.90 -18.64
C LEU A 130 19.21 -11.54 -17.88
N PRO A 131 20.23 -10.77 -17.50
CA PRO A 131 21.39 -11.28 -16.77
C PRO A 131 21.01 -11.78 -15.37
N ILE A 132 21.79 -12.73 -14.86
CA ILE A 132 21.68 -13.26 -13.49
C ILE A 132 22.03 -12.18 -12.46
N GLU A 133 23.05 -11.38 -12.75
CA GLU A 133 23.51 -10.25 -11.93
C GLU A 133 23.43 -8.98 -12.76
N ASN A 134 23.11 -7.86 -12.15
CA ASN A 134 23.02 -6.58 -12.81
C ASN A 134 23.44 -5.44 -11.87
N ALA A 135 23.65 -4.25 -12.42
CA ALA A 135 23.93 -3.07 -11.63
C ALA A 135 22.73 -2.75 -10.71
N SER A 136 23.02 -2.17 -9.55
CA SER A 136 21.99 -1.81 -8.56
C SER A 136 20.88 -0.96 -9.20
N GLY A 137 19.65 -1.34 -8.96
CA GLY A 137 18.47 -0.69 -9.54
C GLY A 137 18.05 -1.20 -10.92
N LEU A 138 18.88 -2.00 -11.59
CA LEU A 138 18.47 -2.67 -12.83
C LEU A 138 17.91 -4.06 -12.56
N PRO A 139 16.88 -4.50 -13.32
CA PRO A 139 16.28 -5.81 -13.13
C PRO A 139 17.21 -6.94 -13.58
N THR A 140 17.11 -8.06 -12.90
CA THR A 140 17.73 -9.33 -13.25
C THR A 140 16.69 -10.30 -13.80
N ARG A 141 17.11 -11.46 -14.33
CA ARG A 141 16.20 -12.54 -14.70
C ARG A 141 15.31 -13.00 -13.51
N TRP A 142 15.83 -12.93 -12.30
CA TRP A 142 15.07 -13.29 -11.09
C TRP A 142 13.91 -12.35 -10.84
N ALA A 143 14.11 -11.06 -11.04
CA ALA A 143 13.04 -10.07 -10.98
C ALA A 143 11.98 -10.31 -12.05
N ALA A 144 12.39 -10.60 -13.28
CA ALA A 144 11.48 -10.95 -14.38
C ALA A 144 10.72 -12.25 -14.09
N GLY A 145 11.38 -13.25 -13.50
CA GLY A 145 10.76 -14.52 -13.09
C GLY A 145 9.62 -14.33 -12.08
N VAL A 146 9.81 -13.49 -11.06
CA VAL A 146 8.73 -13.15 -10.11
C VAL A 146 7.59 -12.40 -10.79
N LEU A 147 7.90 -11.47 -11.70
CA LEU A 147 6.85 -10.74 -12.45
C LEU A 147 6.08 -11.68 -13.38
N LEU A 148 6.76 -12.62 -14.03
CA LEU A 148 6.15 -13.66 -14.84
C LEU A 148 5.21 -14.53 -13.99
N SER A 149 5.68 -15.01 -12.87
CA SER A 149 4.92 -15.78 -11.89
C SER A 149 3.65 -15.04 -11.43
N ARG A 150 3.77 -13.78 -11.06
CA ARG A 150 2.65 -12.91 -10.68
C ARG A 150 1.63 -12.77 -11.82
N ALA A 151 2.09 -12.50 -13.03
CA ALA A 151 1.21 -12.32 -14.18
C ALA A 151 0.50 -13.61 -14.57
N ALA A 152 1.20 -14.74 -14.51
CA ALA A 152 0.64 -16.05 -14.81
C ALA A 152 -0.41 -16.49 -13.77
N LEU A 153 -0.15 -16.27 -12.47
CA LEU A 153 -1.14 -16.54 -11.42
C LEU A 153 -2.42 -15.72 -11.62
N GLN A 154 -2.28 -14.46 -12.00
CA GLN A 154 -3.44 -13.62 -12.31
C GLN A 154 -4.14 -14.03 -13.60
N ALA A 155 -3.38 -14.47 -14.63
CA ALA A 155 -3.95 -15.03 -15.84
C ALA A 155 -4.85 -16.25 -15.55
N TYR A 156 -4.37 -17.16 -14.69
CA TYR A 156 -5.19 -18.29 -14.23
C TYR A 156 -6.47 -17.82 -13.53
N ALA A 157 -6.37 -16.85 -12.63
CA ALA A 157 -7.54 -16.35 -11.90
C ALA A 157 -8.63 -15.76 -12.80
N TYR A 158 -8.25 -15.17 -13.94
CA TYR A 158 -9.22 -14.60 -14.89
C TYR A 158 -9.69 -15.56 -15.98
N THR A 159 -8.85 -16.50 -16.39
CA THR A 159 -9.14 -17.39 -17.55
C THR A 159 -9.60 -18.78 -17.14
N GLY A 160 -9.22 -19.25 -15.94
CA GLY A 160 -9.38 -20.64 -15.51
C GLY A 160 -8.45 -21.63 -16.22
N ASP A 161 -7.53 -21.17 -17.07
CA ASP A 161 -6.59 -22.02 -17.79
C ASP A 161 -5.45 -22.47 -16.88
N ALA A 162 -5.46 -23.75 -16.52
CA ALA A 162 -4.49 -24.35 -15.62
C ALA A 162 -3.04 -24.30 -16.13
N SER A 163 -2.80 -24.14 -17.43
CA SER A 163 -1.46 -24.00 -17.98
C SER A 163 -0.71 -22.77 -17.42
N TYR A 164 -1.43 -21.73 -17.03
CA TYR A 164 -0.84 -20.56 -16.37
C TYR A 164 -0.36 -20.85 -14.95
N LEU A 165 -0.95 -21.81 -14.23
CA LEU A 165 -0.43 -22.27 -12.93
C LEU A 165 0.94 -22.92 -13.10
N ASP A 166 1.11 -23.75 -14.14
CA ASP A 166 2.40 -24.38 -14.41
C ASP A 166 3.48 -23.33 -14.70
N VAL A 167 3.15 -22.29 -15.47
CA VAL A 167 4.04 -21.15 -15.71
C VAL A 167 4.37 -20.43 -14.42
N ALA A 168 3.36 -20.13 -13.58
CA ALA A 168 3.54 -19.41 -12.34
C ALA A 168 4.44 -20.16 -11.36
N ILE A 169 4.16 -21.43 -11.15
CA ILE A 169 4.91 -22.30 -10.24
C ILE A 169 6.35 -22.49 -10.75
N THR A 170 6.53 -22.81 -12.04
CA THR A 170 7.86 -23.02 -12.62
C THR A 170 8.73 -21.78 -12.49
N ALA A 171 8.18 -20.60 -12.80
CA ALA A 171 8.92 -19.35 -12.70
C ALA A 171 9.27 -18.99 -11.24
N ALA A 172 8.35 -19.20 -10.30
CA ALA A 172 8.59 -18.97 -8.88
C ALA A 172 9.63 -19.94 -8.29
N ASP A 173 9.53 -21.23 -8.65
CA ASP A 173 10.45 -22.28 -8.19
C ASP A 173 11.87 -22.07 -8.72
N ASP A 174 12.02 -21.64 -9.99
CA ASP A 174 13.33 -21.27 -10.54
C ASP A 174 13.98 -20.14 -9.74
N VAL A 175 13.23 -19.10 -9.37
CA VAL A 175 13.73 -17.99 -8.56
C VAL A 175 14.12 -18.47 -7.16
N ILE A 176 13.28 -19.24 -6.49
CA ILE A 176 13.52 -19.75 -5.14
C ILE A 176 14.77 -20.65 -5.11
N SER A 177 14.90 -21.53 -6.10
CA SER A 177 15.94 -22.57 -6.11
C SER A 177 17.29 -22.04 -6.62
N ASN A 178 17.30 -21.04 -7.52
CA ASN A 178 18.50 -20.69 -8.28
C ASN A 178 18.98 -19.24 -8.09
N SER A 179 18.21 -18.35 -7.45
CA SER A 179 18.64 -16.96 -7.24
C SER A 179 19.75 -16.79 -6.20
N GLY A 180 19.90 -17.76 -5.30
CA GLY A 180 20.82 -17.64 -4.16
C GLY A 180 20.41 -16.63 -3.10
N VAL A 181 19.19 -16.09 -3.18
CA VAL A 181 18.65 -15.11 -2.25
C VAL A 181 17.82 -15.82 -1.17
N GLU A 182 17.86 -15.31 0.06
CA GLU A 182 17.12 -15.84 1.19
C GLU A 182 16.07 -14.84 1.69
N LEU A 183 15.03 -15.37 2.34
CA LEU A 183 14.01 -14.54 2.99
C LEU A 183 14.61 -13.76 4.16
N SER A 184 14.30 -12.49 4.23
CA SER A 184 14.77 -11.60 5.27
C SER A 184 13.84 -11.58 6.49
N ASN A 185 14.44 -11.46 7.66
CA ASN A 185 13.75 -11.17 8.91
C ASN A 185 13.80 -9.68 9.29
N SER A 186 14.31 -8.82 8.41
CA SER A 186 14.44 -7.40 8.68
C SER A 186 13.08 -6.69 8.78
N ASN A 187 12.92 -5.88 9.82
CA ASN A 187 11.76 -4.99 9.92
C ASN A 187 11.90 -3.78 8.97
N GLY A 188 13.11 -3.51 8.49
CA GLY A 188 13.43 -2.42 7.57
C GLY A 188 13.23 -2.72 6.08
N LEU A 189 12.78 -3.92 5.74
CA LEU A 189 12.58 -4.35 4.34
C LEU A 189 11.74 -3.37 3.49
N PHE A 190 10.93 -2.53 4.12
CA PHE A 190 10.03 -1.59 3.44
C PHE A 190 10.26 -0.14 3.83
N ASN A 191 11.35 0.19 4.51
CA ASN A 191 11.67 1.56 4.94
C ASN A 191 13.15 1.88 4.81
N GLU A 192 13.56 3.07 5.26
CA GLU A 192 14.92 3.57 5.12
C GLU A 192 15.95 2.87 6.01
N THR A 193 15.55 1.99 6.92
CA THR A 193 16.48 1.34 7.85
C THR A 193 17.21 0.15 7.24
N ASP A 194 16.74 -0.38 6.10
CA ASP A 194 17.37 -1.49 5.38
C ASP A 194 17.17 -1.39 3.86
N LEU A 195 17.72 -0.32 3.27
CA LEU A 195 17.49 0.08 1.88
C LEU A 195 17.92 -0.97 0.84
N TYR A 196 18.98 -1.70 1.13
CA TYR A 196 19.59 -2.65 0.17
C TYR A 196 19.44 -4.08 0.65
N ASN A 197 18.32 -4.41 1.27
CA ASN A 197 18.06 -5.76 1.75
C ASN A 197 18.15 -6.77 0.59
N PRO A 198 18.94 -7.85 0.73
CA PRO A 198 19.14 -8.83 -0.33
C PRO A 198 17.89 -9.53 -0.84
N GLU A 199 16.83 -9.62 -0.01
CA GLU A 199 15.54 -10.19 -0.43
C GLU A 199 14.89 -9.39 -1.56
N ILE A 200 15.24 -8.11 -1.73
CA ILE A 200 14.71 -7.24 -2.78
C ILE A 200 15.37 -7.59 -4.10
N LEU A 201 14.69 -8.32 -4.96
CA LEU A 201 15.19 -8.71 -6.28
C LEU A 201 15.19 -7.55 -7.27
N TRP A 202 14.28 -6.60 -7.10
CA TRP A 202 14.26 -5.34 -7.85
C TRP A 202 13.50 -4.28 -7.07
N GLY A 203 14.15 -3.14 -6.87
CA GLY A 203 13.61 -1.99 -6.16
C GLY A 203 13.76 -0.70 -6.95
N TYR A 204 12.88 0.24 -6.68
CA TYR A 204 13.03 1.63 -7.09
C TYR A 204 13.67 2.40 -5.95
N TYR A 205 14.95 2.73 -6.12
CA TYR A 205 15.78 3.39 -5.10
C TYR A 205 15.84 4.88 -5.35
N ARG A 206 15.86 5.65 -4.28
CA ARG A 206 16.03 7.10 -4.28
C ARG A 206 17.22 7.48 -3.45
N GLU A 207 17.91 8.52 -3.88
CA GLU A 207 19.00 9.11 -3.14
C GLU A 207 18.55 10.40 -2.47
N LYS A 208 18.93 10.57 -1.22
CA LYS A 208 18.52 11.69 -0.39
C LYS A 208 18.84 13.05 -1.02
N GLU A 209 19.96 13.16 -1.69
CA GLU A 209 20.47 14.41 -2.28
C GLU A 209 19.77 14.79 -3.59
N ASN A 210 19.26 13.81 -4.35
CA ASN A 210 18.84 14.00 -5.75
C ASN A 210 17.34 13.87 -6.00
N THR A 211 16.54 13.45 -5.03
CA THR A 211 15.15 13.02 -5.28
C THR A 211 14.12 13.64 -4.35
N TYR A 212 14.36 14.89 -3.95
CA TYR A 212 13.52 15.52 -2.93
C TYR A 212 12.03 15.66 -3.31
N VAL A 213 11.71 15.95 -4.57
CA VAL A 213 10.33 16.17 -5.00
C VAL A 213 9.50 14.87 -4.93
N SER A 214 10.06 13.78 -5.43
CA SER A 214 9.34 12.52 -5.52
C SER A 214 9.20 11.81 -4.17
N SER A 215 10.15 11.98 -3.25
CA SER A 215 10.02 11.46 -1.88
C SER A 215 8.92 12.18 -1.11
N PHE A 216 8.78 13.48 -1.34
CA PHE A 216 7.78 14.29 -0.67
C PHE A 216 6.35 13.84 -0.98
N GLU A 217 5.99 13.64 -2.26
CA GLU A 217 4.62 13.29 -2.61
C GLU A 217 4.14 11.98 -2.00
N GLU A 218 5.00 10.98 -1.95
CA GLU A 218 4.65 9.66 -1.44
C GLU A 218 4.52 9.66 0.08
N LEU A 219 5.47 10.28 0.77
CA LEU A 219 5.42 10.43 2.22
C LEU A 219 4.27 11.34 2.66
N MET A 220 4.05 12.44 1.94
CA MET A 220 2.98 13.37 2.22
C MET A 220 1.61 12.71 2.22
N ARG A 221 1.38 11.73 1.34
CA ARG A 221 0.09 11.05 1.22
C ARG A 221 -0.19 10.05 2.34
N THR A 222 0.84 9.53 2.98
CA THR A 222 0.71 8.45 3.97
C THR A 222 1.14 8.87 5.37
N TYR A 223 1.99 9.89 5.49
CA TYR A 223 2.52 10.35 6.76
C TYR A 223 1.59 11.35 7.43
N PRO A 224 1.43 11.30 8.77
CA PRO A 224 0.58 12.25 9.50
C PRO A 224 1.17 13.66 9.49
N ASN A 225 0.31 14.65 9.72
CA ASN A 225 0.77 16.01 9.97
C ASN A 225 1.09 16.19 11.45
N VAL A 226 2.34 16.47 11.73
CA VAL A 226 2.87 16.73 13.08
C VAL A 226 3.48 18.13 13.16
N SER A 227 2.95 19.08 12.38
CA SER A 227 3.41 20.47 12.41
C SER A 227 3.05 21.15 13.73
N THR A 228 3.89 22.12 14.14
CA THR A 228 3.67 22.88 15.38
C THR A 228 2.32 23.61 15.38
N ASP A 229 1.92 24.17 14.25
CA ASP A 229 0.65 24.88 14.11
C ASP A 229 -0.54 23.95 14.26
N ASN A 230 -0.45 22.76 13.71
CA ASN A 230 -1.47 21.73 13.83
C ASN A 230 -1.56 21.17 15.26
N VAL A 231 -0.44 21.05 15.95
CA VAL A 231 -0.37 20.66 17.36
C VAL A 231 -1.05 21.70 18.24
N ILE A 232 -0.78 22.98 18.01
CA ILE A 232 -1.38 24.07 18.79
C ILE A 232 -2.90 24.13 18.55
N ASN A 233 -3.34 23.92 17.32
CA ASN A 233 -4.75 23.99 16.95
C ASN A 233 -5.52 22.70 17.27
N SER A 234 -4.85 21.57 17.49
CA SER A 234 -5.51 20.27 17.68
C SER A 234 -6.21 20.10 19.02
N GLN A 235 -6.08 21.04 19.96
CA GLN A 235 -6.59 20.93 21.34
C GLN A 235 -6.19 19.61 22.05
N SER A 236 -5.29 18.83 21.49
CA SER A 236 -4.78 17.63 22.14
C SER A 236 -3.79 18.03 23.23
N PRO A 237 -3.96 17.55 24.46
CA PRO A 237 -3.02 17.82 25.54
C PRO A 237 -1.67 17.11 25.32
N VAL A 238 -1.64 16.11 24.44
CA VAL A 238 -0.45 15.33 24.10
C VAL A 238 -0.24 15.44 22.60
N ALA A 239 0.73 16.23 22.20
CA ALA A 239 1.11 16.35 20.80
C ALA A 239 2.21 15.35 20.47
N LEU A 240 2.16 14.76 19.31
CA LEU A 240 3.28 14.00 18.79
C LEU A 240 4.45 14.98 18.58
N LYS A 241 5.50 14.82 19.36
CA LYS A 241 6.72 15.61 19.26
C LYS A 241 7.76 14.75 18.59
N GLN A 242 8.37 15.26 17.57
CA GLN A 242 9.59 14.63 17.08
C GLN A 242 10.71 14.84 18.10
N ALA A 243 11.59 13.85 18.24
CA ALA A 243 12.64 13.79 19.24
C ALA A 243 13.54 15.07 19.32
N ASN A 244 13.54 15.89 18.28
CA ASN A 244 14.29 17.13 18.20
C ASN A 244 13.43 18.40 18.15
N GLY A 245 12.14 18.28 18.44
CA GLY A 245 11.22 19.42 18.45
C GLY A 245 10.86 19.98 17.08
N GLN A 246 11.20 19.27 16.01
CA GLN A 246 10.90 19.70 14.63
C GLN A 246 9.62 19.02 14.14
N THR A 247 9.00 19.61 13.15
CA THR A 247 7.70 19.23 12.63
C THR A 247 7.82 18.55 11.28
N PHE A 248 6.93 17.61 11.00
CA PHE A 248 6.77 16.99 9.71
C PHE A 248 5.34 17.21 9.20
N GLU A 249 5.19 17.78 8.03
CA GLU A 249 3.90 18.11 7.44
C GLU A 249 3.50 17.07 6.40
N GLY A 250 2.94 15.97 6.85
CA GLY A 250 2.26 15.01 5.98
C GLY A 250 0.80 15.41 5.77
N TRP A 251 0.18 14.92 4.72
CA TRP A 251 -1.25 15.14 4.44
C TRP A 251 -2.12 13.95 4.84
N ALA A 252 -1.51 12.81 5.11
CA ALA A 252 -2.21 11.62 5.54
C ALA A 252 -3.51 11.38 4.72
N ILE A 253 -3.36 11.16 3.42
CA ILE A 253 -4.49 11.03 2.48
C ILE A 253 -4.98 9.58 2.39
N TYR A 254 -4.09 8.61 2.62
CA TYR A 254 -4.40 7.18 2.50
C TYR A 254 -4.14 6.47 3.81
N PHE A 255 -5.13 5.72 4.27
CA PHE A 255 -5.07 4.96 5.52
C PHE A 255 -5.41 3.50 5.31
N PRO A 256 -4.82 2.59 6.12
CA PRO A 256 -5.29 1.21 6.21
C PRO A 256 -6.75 1.16 6.65
N THR A 257 -7.51 0.23 6.10
CA THR A 257 -8.88 -0.03 6.57
C THR A 257 -8.87 -1.04 7.73
N GLN A 258 -9.96 -1.08 8.49
CA GLN A 258 -10.18 -2.13 9.49
C GLN A 258 -10.20 -3.52 8.83
N ASP A 259 -10.77 -3.63 7.63
CA ASP A 259 -10.83 -4.91 6.90
C ASP A 259 -9.43 -5.46 6.60
N LEU A 260 -8.48 -4.59 6.21
CA LEU A 260 -7.09 -5.00 6.05
C LEU A 260 -6.47 -5.44 7.38
N VAL A 261 -6.71 -4.67 8.45
CA VAL A 261 -6.17 -4.97 9.78
C VAL A 261 -6.69 -6.31 10.29
N ASP A 262 -7.95 -6.63 10.04
CA ASP A 262 -8.57 -7.90 10.46
C ASP A 262 -8.05 -9.12 9.70
N GLN A 263 -7.40 -8.95 8.55
CA GLN A 263 -6.69 -10.03 7.86
C GLN A 263 -5.41 -10.48 8.61
N PHE A 264 -4.85 -9.65 9.47
CA PHE A 264 -3.76 -10.06 10.36
C PHE A 264 -4.34 -10.72 11.61
N LEU A 265 -4.50 -12.02 11.58
CA LEU A 265 -5.14 -12.78 12.64
C LEU A 265 -4.39 -12.69 13.99
N VAL A 266 -5.13 -12.87 15.07
CA VAL A 266 -4.62 -12.92 16.45
C VAL A 266 -4.56 -14.37 16.91
N THR A 267 -3.54 -14.72 17.64
CA THR A 267 -3.45 -16.05 18.27
C THR A 267 -4.37 -16.09 19.49
N ASP A 268 -5.33 -16.99 19.47
CA ASP A 268 -6.21 -17.27 20.60
C ASP A 268 -5.44 -17.95 21.73
N GLU A 269 -5.54 -17.43 22.95
CA GLU A 269 -4.72 -17.87 24.09
C GLU A 269 -5.16 -19.25 24.63
N GLU A 270 -6.42 -19.62 24.49
CA GLU A 270 -6.92 -20.92 24.96
C GLU A 270 -6.62 -22.04 23.95
N THR A 271 -6.74 -21.75 22.66
CA THR A 271 -6.65 -22.79 21.62
C THR A 271 -5.34 -22.78 20.86
N GLY A 272 -4.56 -21.69 20.93
CA GLY A 272 -3.35 -21.46 20.13
C GLY A 272 -3.60 -21.27 18.64
N LYS A 273 -4.86 -21.13 18.20
CA LYS A 273 -5.23 -20.97 16.80
C LYS A 273 -5.27 -19.49 16.42
N ALA A 274 -4.87 -19.19 15.18
CA ALA A 274 -5.03 -17.87 14.61
C ALA A 274 -6.48 -17.65 14.19
N MET A 275 -7.08 -16.53 14.64
CA MET A 275 -8.47 -16.16 14.34
C MET A 275 -8.65 -14.63 14.39
N PRO A 276 -9.78 -14.11 13.92
CA PRO A 276 -10.11 -12.69 14.10
C PRO A 276 -10.07 -12.29 15.57
N TRP A 277 -9.53 -11.11 15.89
CA TRP A 277 -9.35 -10.66 17.27
C TRP A 277 -10.63 -10.70 18.11
N TYR A 278 -11.77 -10.37 17.50
CA TYR A 278 -13.10 -10.36 18.14
C TYR A 278 -13.71 -11.78 18.31
N GLU A 279 -13.06 -12.79 17.81
CA GLU A 279 -13.46 -14.20 17.99
C GLU A 279 -12.61 -14.92 19.02
N THR A 280 -11.52 -14.31 19.49
CA THR A 280 -10.62 -14.91 20.47
C THR A 280 -11.27 -15.09 21.84
N SER A 281 -10.79 -16.06 22.62
CA SER A 281 -11.22 -16.28 23.99
C SER A 281 -10.89 -15.09 24.89
N GLN A 282 -9.69 -14.53 24.76
CA GLN A 282 -9.28 -13.35 25.52
C GLN A 282 -10.18 -12.14 25.24
N TYR A 283 -10.66 -11.95 24.03
CA TYR A 283 -11.64 -10.90 23.74
C TYR A 283 -13.00 -11.20 24.36
N LYS A 284 -13.57 -12.38 24.13
CA LYS A 284 -14.89 -12.77 24.62
C LYS A 284 -15.00 -12.75 26.14
N ASN A 285 -13.92 -13.06 26.83
CA ASN A 285 -13.87 -13.07 28.30
C ASN A 285 -13.77 -11.66 28.89
N ASN A 286 -13.27 -10.68 28.14
CA ASN A 286 -12.96 -9.33 28.63
C ASN A 286 -13.84 -8.21 28.07
N VAL A 287 -14.64 -8.47 27.04
CA VAL A 287 -15.38 -7.41 26.33
C VAL A 287 -16.86 -7.76 26.19
N THR A 288 -17.70 -6.77 26.49
CA THR A 288 -19.13 -6.78 26.15
C THR A 288 -19.34 -5.81 24.99
N VAL A 289 -20.01 -6.28 23.93
CA VAL A 289 -20.44 -5.42 22.82
C VAL A 289 -21.79 -4.81 23.16
N LEU A 290 -21.85 -3.49 23.21
CA LEU A 290 -23.06 -2.75 23.52
C LEU A 290 -23.81 -2.35 22.23
N ASP A 291 -25.12 -2.37 22.28
CA ASP A 291 -25.96 -1.83 21.21
C ASP A 291 -25.85 -0.28 21.24
N PRO A 292 -25.42 0.36 20.12
CA PRO A 292 -25.32 1.81 20.06
C PRO A 292 -26.60 2.54 20.39
N SER A 293 -27.75 1.97 20.07
CA SER A 293 -29.07 2.59 20.33
C SER A 293 -29.43 2.63 21.81
N SER A 294 -28.80 1.79 22.63
CA SER A 294 -29.04 1.72 24.09
C SER A 294 -28.13 2.66 24.89
N ILE A 295 -27.14 3.33 24.23
CA ILE A 295 -26.11 4.12 24.92
C ILE A 295 -26.57 5.58 25.01
N THR A 296 -26.76 6.06 26.23
CA THR A 296 -26.98 7.47 26.52
C THR A 296 -25.66 8.25 26.44
N GLU A 297 -25.76 9.57 26.29
CA GLU A 297 -24.57 10.44 26.25
C GLU A 297 -23.64 10.24 27.46
N ALA A 298 -24.21 10.12 28.66
CA ALA A 298 -23.43 9.80 29.86
C ALA A 298 -22.80 8.42 29.80
N GLY A 299 -23.53 7.40 29.31
CA GLY A 299 -23.03 6.06 29.14
C GLY A 299 -21.91 5.97 28.10
N GLN A 300 -21.94 6.80 27.07
CA GLN A 300 -20.83 6.89 26.09
C GLN A 300 -19.53 7.42 26.71
N VAL A 301 -19.63 8.43 27.57
CA VAL A 301 -18.45 8.96 28.29
C VAL A 301 -17.87 7.91 29.23
N ASP A 302 -18.69 7.18 29.95
CA ASP A 302 -18.23 6.14 30.86
C ASP A 302 -17.62 4.96 30.09
N ALA A 303 -18.23 4.53 29.00
CA ALA A 303 -17.67 3.49 28.13
C ALA A 303 -16.31 3.93 27.54
N TYR A 304 -16.20 5.18 27.11
CA TYR A 304 -14.94 5.70 26.62
C TYR A 304 -13.84 5.67 27.68
N LYS A 305 -14.11 6.08 28.90
CA LYS A 305 -13.16 6.04 30.01
C LYS A 305 -12.72 4.62 30.34
N GLN A 306 -13.62 3.66 30.31
CA GLN A 306 -13.29 2.26 30.57
C GLN A 306 -12.35 1.68 29.51
N VAL A 307 -12.53 2.07 28.24
CA VAL A 307 -11.71 1.58 27.14
C VAL A 307 -10.34 2.26 27.11
N ASN A 308 -10.28 3.58 27.34
CA ASN A 308 -9.10 4.39 27.08
C ASN A 308 -8.37 4.86 28.34
N GLY A 309 -8.93 4.63 29.52
CA GLY A 309 -8.40 5.12 30.79
C GLY A 309 -8.58 6.63 31.00
N ASP A 310 -8.12 7.10 32.14
CA ASP A 310 -8.31 8.51 32.56
C ASP A 310 -7.21 9.47 32.06
N ALA A 311 -6.21 8.97 31.38
CA ALA A 311 -4.99 9.74 31.09
C ALA A 311 -5.15 10.78 29.99
N ARG A 312 -6.30 10.85 29.31
CA ARG A 312 -6.48 11.68 28.12
C ARG A 312 -7.69 12.58 28.20
N ARG A 313 -7.75 13.53 27.25
CA ARG A 313 -8.91 14.40 27.15
C ARG A 313 -10.19 13.56 27.03
N ILE A 314 -11.08 13.74 27.98
CA ILE A 314 -12.40 13.16 27.94
C ILE A 314 -13.16 13.88 26.80
N PRO A 315 -13.75 13.17 25.84
CA PRO A 315 -14.53 13.79 24.79
C PRO A 315 -15.73 14.53 25.40
N THR A 316 -16.01 15.70 24.87
CA THR A 316 -17.22 16.44 25.26
C THR A 316 -18.45 15.76 24.69
N PRO A 317 -19.64 15.99 25.26
CA PRO A 317 -20.90 15.54 24.66
C PRO A 317 -21.06 15.96 23.19
N GLN A 318 -20.51 17.11 22.82
CA GLN A 318 -20.52 17.58 21.44
C GLN A 318 -19.63 16.74 20.53
N ASP A 319 -18.45 16.31 20.99
CA ASP A 319 -17.56 15.42 20.25
C ASP A 319 -18.22 14.06 20.01
N LEU A 320 -18.86 13.49 21.04
CA LEU A 320 -19.59 12.23 20.94
C LEU A 320 -20.80 12.33 20.01
N ASN A 321 -21.53 13.44 20.07
CA ASN A 321 -22.67 13.68 19.20
C ASN A 321 -22.24 13.82 17.73
N GLN A 322 -21.11 14.49 17.47
CA GLN A 322 -20.54 14.56 16.12
C GLN A 322 -20.11 13.18 15.61
N LEU A 323 -19.47 12.39 16.46
CA LEU A 323 -19.07 11.02 16.12
C LEU A 323 -20.31 10.16 15.76
N ASN A 324 -21.36 10.22 16.57
CA ASN A 324 -22.60 9.49 16.32
C ASN A 324 -23.33 9.94 15.04
N LYS A 325 -23.30 11.24 14.71
CA LYS A 325 -23.87 11.75 13.45
C LYS A 325 -23.10 11.26 12.24
N SER A 326 -21.77 11.18 12.35
CA SER A 326 -20.90 10.75 11.25
C SER A 326 -20.99 9.24 11.00
N TYR A 327 -21.28 8.44 12.05
CA TYR A 327 -21.20 6.97 11.97
C TYR A 327 -22.36 6.25 12.69
N PRO A 328 -23.63 6.61 12.45
CA PRO A 328 -24.76 6.12 13.25
C PRO A 328 -25.03 4.62 13.13
N THR A 329 -24.52 3.97 12.07
CA THR A 329 -24.84 2.57 11.76
C THR A 329 -23.66 1.61 11.90
N PHE A 330 -22.44 2.11 12.07
CA PHE A 330 -21.23 1.27 12.06
C PHE A 330 -20.46 1.25 13.38
N THR A 331 -20.85 2.08 14.34
CA THR A 331 -20.16 2.15 15.62
C THR A 331 -20.61 1.01 16.52
N ARG A 332 -19.75 0.03 16.72
CA ARG A 332 -19.90 -0.95 17.78
C ARG A 332 -19.16 -0.45 19.01
N TYR A 333 -19.84 -0.39 20.14
CA TYR A 333 -19.23 -0.03 21.40
C TYR A 333 -18.72 -1.30 22.09
N HIS A 334 -17.41 -1.44 22.17
CA HIS A 334 -16.75 -2.52 22.87
C HIS A 334 -16.44 -2.03 24.28
N GLN A 335 -17.14 -2.53 25.26
CA GLN A 335 -16.95 -2.17 26.66
C GLN A 335 -16.13 -3.24 27.36
N LEU A 336 -15.02 -2.84 27.98
CA LEU A 336 -14.27 -3.73 28.85
C LEU A 336 -15.14 -4.14 30.05
N ASN A 337 -15.15 -5.42 30.38
CA ASN A 337 -15.83 -5.96 31.52
C ASN A 337 -15.17 -5.43 32.82
N LYS A 338 -15.96 -5.27 33.86
CA LYS A 338 -15.44 -4.87 35.15
C LYS A 338 -14.44 -5.91 35.65
N GLY A 339 -13.21 -5.50 35.91
CA GLY A 339 -12.12 -6.38 36.32
C GLY A 339 -11.31 -6.99 35.19
N ALA A 340 -11.53 -6.56 33.93
CA ALA A 340 -10.63 -6.87 32.84
C ALA A 340 -9.20 -6.43 33.18
N ASP A 341 -8.23 -7.29 32.93
CA ASP A 341 -6.81 -7.07 33.22
C ASP A 341 -6.05 -6.44 32.05
N ARG A 342 -6.72 -6.26 30.91
CA ARG A 342 -6.17 -5.69 29.66
C ARG A 342 -7.09 -4.63 29.10
N ASP A 343 -6.49 -3.69 28.39
CA ASP A 343 -7.28 -2.72 27.63
C ASP A 343 -7.65 -3.23 26.23
N LEU A 344 -8.53 -2.51 25.55
CA LEU A 344 -9.02 -2.89 24.24
C LEU A 344 -7.92 -2.90 23.18
N SER A 345 -7.00 -1.94 23.21
CA SER A 345 -5.87 -1.89 22.28
C SER A 345 -4.97 -3.13 22.43
N GLU A 346 -4.76 -3.57 23.66
CA GLU A 346 -4.00 -4.78 23.92
C GLU A 346 -4.72 -6.02 23.36
N LEU A 347 -6.02 -6.15 23.60
CA LEU A 347 -6.83 -7.26 23.06
C LEU A 347 -6.89 -7.26 21.53
N MET A 348 -6.93 -6.08 20.92
CA MET A 348 -6.98 -5.96 19.45
C MET A 348 -5.64 -6.24 18.78
N TYR A 349 -4.54 -5.85 19.41
CA TYR A 349 -3.25 -5.74 18.71
C TYR A 349 -2.18 -6.69 19.19
N SER A 350 -2.30 -7.29 20.38
CA SER A 350 -1.33 -8.28 20.85
C SER A 350 -1.52 -9.63 20.17
N GLY A 351 -0.41 -10.36 19.96
CA GLY A 351 -0.47 -11.72 19.41
C GLY A 351 -0.84 -11.80 17.93
N ARG A 352 -0.76 -10.70 17.18
CA ARG A 352 -1.00 -10.69 15.73
C ARG A 352 0.20 -11.25 14.96
N ASP A 353 -0.07 -11.62 13.72
CA ASP A 353 0.97 -11.90 12.72
C ASP A 353 2.03 -10.79 12.69
N ARG A 354 3.30 -11.18 12.65
CA ARG A 354 4.44 -10.25 12.65
C ARG A 354 4.34 -9.15 11.59
N ARG A 355 3.76 -9.48 10.43
CA ARG A 355 3.57 -8.52 9.31
C ARG A 355 2.69 -7.34 9.71
N PHE A 356 1.78 -7.51 10.65
CA PHE A 356 0.98 -6.41 11.19
C PHE A 356 1.86 -5.29 11.75
N TYR A 357 2.80 -5.64 12.61
CA TYR A 357 3.65 -4.67 13.31
C TYR A 357 4.63 -3.94 12.39
N THR A 358 4.96 -4.52 11.25
CA THR A 358 5.82 -3.90 10.24
C THR A 358 5.04 -3.12 9.19
N ALA A 359 3.74 -3.34 9.06
CA ALA A 359 2.92 -2.73 8.03
C ALA A 359 2.02 -1.60 8.54
N ILE A 360 1.56 -1.67 9.79
CA ILE A 360 0.50 -0.84 10.35
C ILE A 360 0.99 -0.07 11.58
N VAL A 361 0.66 1.21 11.64
CA VAL A 361 0.71 2.02 12.86
C VAL A 361 -0.66 1.95 13.51
N TYR A 362 -0.71 1.56 14.77
CA TYR A 362 -1.92 1.30 15.55
C TYR A 362 -1.84 1.96 16.93
N ASP A 363 -2.94 2.02 17.63
CA ASP A 363 -3.01 2.65 18.95
C ASP A 363 -2.05 1.97 19.95
N LYS A 364 -1.31 2.78 20.67
CA LYS A 364 -0.27 2.40 21.65
C LYS A 364 1.00 1.76 21.07
N CYS A 365 1.16 1.68 19.76
CA CYS A 365 2.45 1.27 19.21
C CYS A 365 3.51 2.35 19.40
N SER A 366 4.78 1.95 19.42
CA SER A 366 5.90 2.89 19.30
C SER A 366 6.17 3.20 17.85
N TRP A 367 6.20 4.49 17.50
CA TRP A 367 6.55 4.96 16.17
C TRP A 367 7.15 6.36 16.24
N ILE A 368 8.17 6.64 15.42
CA ILE A 368 8.90 7.92 15.41
C ILE A 368 9.35 8.42 16.80
N GLY A 369 9.76 7.47 17.65
CA GLY A 369 10.28 7.75 18.98
C GLY A 369 9.23 8.06 20.06
N GLU A 370 7.94 7.90 19.75
CA GLU A 370 6.85 8.17 20.71
C GLU A 370 5.83 7.02 20.76
N THR A 371 5.03 7.00 21.82
CA THR A 371 3.85 6.14 21.86
C THR A 371 2.72 6.83 21.11
N VAL A 372 2.20 6.14 20.09
CA VAL A 372 1.08 6.61 19.27
C VAL A 372 -0.22 6.41 20.04
N GLU A 373 -1.07 7.43 19.98
CA GLU A 373 -2.37 7.45 20.62
C GLU A 373 -3.44 7.88 19.61
N LEU A 374 -4.19 6.90 19.09
CA LEU A 374 -5.15 7.08 18.01
C LEU A 374 -6.59 7.24 18.49
N ASN A 375 -6.85 7.01 19.77
CA ASN A 375 -8.16 7.27 20.33
C ASN A 375 -8.48 8.77 20.38
N LEU A 376 -9.74 9.09 20.57
CA LEU A 376 -10.22 10.47 20.64
C LEU A 376 -9.47 11.27 21.72
N GLY A 377 -8.81 12.35 21.31
CA GLY A 377 -7.97 13.17 22.19
C GLY A 377 -6.51 12.73 22.27
N GLY A 378 -6.12 11.67 21.60
CA GLY A 378 -4.71 11.23 21.50
C GLY A 378 -3.87 12.11 20.56
N ASN A 379 -2.56 11.87 20.56
CA ASN A 379 -1.59 12.67 19.80
C ASN A 379 -1.73 12.56 18.27
N LEU A 380 -2.32 11.47 17.77
CA LEU A 380 -2.62 11.27 16.34
C LEU A 380 -4.10 10.92 16.11
N SER A 381 -4.98 11.33 17.03
CA SER A 381 -6.39 10.97 16.94
C SER A 381 -7.12 11.67 15.80
N ALA A 382 -8.08 10.96 15.22
CA ALA A 382 -9.09 11.54 14.34
C ALA A 382 -10.12 12.35 15.16
N GLY A 383 -10.63 13.43 14.60
CA GLY A 383 -11.92 13.98 15.00
C GLY A 383 -11.94 15.07 16.09
N VAL A 384 -10.80 15.50 16.62
CA VAL A 384 -10.78 16.65 17.53
C VAL A 384 -10.15 17.88 16.90
N ARG A 385 -9.75 17.72 15.69
CA ARG A 385 -9.18 18.80 14.92
C ARG A 385 -10.28 19.59 14.28
N ASP A 386 -10.18 20.86 14.41
CA ASP A 386 -11.00 21.93 13.90
C ASP A 386 -12.40 21.55 13.37
N LYS A 387 -13.38 22.10 14.03
CA LYS A 387 -14.80 21.99 13.66
C LYS A 387 -15.10 22.51 12.25
N GLU A 388 -14.19 23.29 11.67
CA GLU A 388 -14.38 23.94 10.39
C GLU A 388 -13.73 23.19 9.20
N ASP A 389 -12.66 22.43 9.43
CA ASP A 389 -11.89 21.82 8.32
C ASP A 389 -12.00 20.29 8.19
N GLY A 390 -12.90 19.64 8.90
CA GLY A 390 -13.24 18.23 8.66
C GLY A 390 -12.14 17.19 8.97
N GLY A 391 -11.14 17.53 9.77
CA GLY A 391 -10.14 16.55 10.21
C GLY A 391 -9.11 16.18 9.16
N TRP A 392 -8.73 17.10 8.29
CA TRP A 392 -7.63 16.96 7.35
C TRP A 392 -6.35 16.59 8.09
N TYR A 393 -5.57 15.65 7.54
CA TYR A 393 -4.25 15.24 8.03
C TYR A 393 -4.22 14.22 9.19
N ASN A 394 -5.36 13.75 9.68
CA ASN A 394 -5.44 12.69 10.68
C ASN A 394 -6.24 11.50 10.15
N THR A 395 -5.92 10.32 10.68
CA THR A 395 -6.61 9.10 10.26
C THR A 395 -8.11 9.13 10.53
N THR A 396 -8.88 8.66 9.56
CA THR A 396 -10.33 8.41 9.71
C THR A 396 -10.64 6.95 10.03
N THR A 397 -9.64 6.07 9.98
CA THR A 397 -9.80 4.63 10.19
C THR A 397 -9.22 4.16 11.52
N GLY A 398 -8.46 5.00 12.22
CA GLY A 398 -7.72 4.63 13.42
C GLY A 398 -6.35 3.99 13.14
N TYR A 399 -5.85 4.07 11.91
CA TYR A 399 -4.57 3.46 11.50
C TYR A 399 -3.79 4.40 10.60
N TYR A 400 -2.45 4.20 10.57
CA TYR A 400 -1.58 4.77 9.55
C TYR A 400 -0.72 3.66 8.92
N TRP A 401 -0.17 3.94 7.73
CA TRP A 401 0.79 3.05 7.11
C TRP A 401 2.15 3.16 7.80
N ARG A 402 2.73 2.01 8.15
CA ARG A 402 4.12 1.88 8.55
C ARG A 402 4.96 1.38 7.37
N LYS A 403 4.41 0.41 6.64
CA LYS A 403 5.03 -0.14 5.43
C LYS A 403 5.20 0.96 4.37
N SER A 404 6.40 1.01 3.78
CA SER A 404 6.80 2.02 2.80
C SER A 404 6.74 3.47 3.32
N ASN A 405 6.90 3.62 4.63
CA ASN A 405 6.99 4.89 5.31
C ASN A 405 8.30 4.97 6.10
N ILE A 406 8.68 6.15 6.56
CA ILE A 406 9.92 6.34 7.31
C ILE A 406 9.73 6.11 8.81
N GLU A 407 10.73 5.51 9.45
CA GLU A 407 10.79 5.28 10.89
C GLU A 407 11.53 6.42 11.62
N ASN A 408 12.48 7.05 10.95
CA ASN A 408 13.32 8.11 11.50
C ASN A 408 13.20 9.38 10.65
N PRO A 409 12.09 10.11 10.76
CA PRO A 409 11.92 11.31 9.96
C PRO A 409 12.99 12.33 10.31
N THR A 410 13.74 12.79 9.31
CA THR A 410 14.49 14.02 9.46
C THR A 410 13.49 15.16 9.45
N PRO A 411 13.42 15.97 10.50
CA PRO A 411 12.44 17.04 10.59
C PRO A 411 12.60 18.04 9.47
N ARG A 412 11.54 18.32 8.76
CA ARG A 412 11.57 19.25 7.62
C ARG A 412 10.27 19.99 7.44
N ALA A 413 10.41 21.28 7.10
CA ALA A 413 9.33 22.06 6.58
C ALA A 413 8.84 21.51 5.23
N TYR A 414 7.58 21.64 5.00
CA TYR A 414 6.65 21.24 3.95
C TYR A 414 7.18 20.94 2.51
N HIS A 415 8.33 21.40 2.10
CA HIS A 415 8.80 21.23 0.72
C HIS A 415 10.15 20.53 0.56
N ASN A 416 10.72 19.96 1.62
CA ASN A 416 12.09 19.46 1.61
C ASN A 416 12.27 18.08 2.24
N CYS A 417 11.36 17.15 2.00
CA CYS A 417 11.48 15.80 2.53
C CYS A 417 12.38 14.94 1.63
N GLN A 418 13.68 15.18 1.70
CA GLN A 418 14.66 14.33 1.02
C GLN A 418 14.90 13.09 1.89
N VAL A 419 14.39 11.95 1.48
CA VAL A 419 14.59 10.67 2.15
C VAL A 419 15.06 9.64 1.14
N ALA A 420 16.01 8.85 1.51
CA ALA A 420 16.37 7.65 0.76
C ALA A 420 15.32 6.56 1.04
N LEU A 421 14.13 6.70 0.48
CA LEU A 421 13.10 5.68 0.54
C LEU A 421 13.16 4.81 -0.72
N HIS A 422 12.91 3.52 -0.56
CA HIS A 422 12.82 2.60 -1.69
C HIS A 422 11.44 1.96 -1.78
N PHE A 423 11.11 1.52 -2.99
CA PHE A 423 9.89 0.75 -3.26
C PHE A 423 10.26 -0.58 -3.85
N ASN A 424 9.85 -1.65 -3.20
CA ASN A 424 10.05 -3.00 -3.68
C ASN A 424 9.13 -3.25 -4.88
N ILE A 425 9.68 -3.38 -6.07
CA ILE A 425 8.93 -3.78 -7.27
C ILE A 425 8.65 -5.27 -7.18
N VAL A 426 9.68 -6.06 -6.88
CA VAL A 426 9.58 -7.49 -6.59
C VAL A 426 10.58 -7.92 -5.53
N ARG A 427 10.20 -8.92 -4.74
CA ARG A 427 11.03 -9.55 -3.73
C ARG A 427 10.83 -11.06 -3.69
N LEU A 428 11.77 -11.80 -3.12
CA LEU A 428 11.73 -13.25 -3.04
C LEU A 428 10.48 -13.79 -2.32
N GLY A 429 10.05 -13.12 -1.26
CA GLY A 429 8.86 -13.54 -0.50
C GLY A 429 7.59 -13.65 -1.36
N GLU A 430 7.53 -12.96 -2.50
CA GLU A 430 6.41 -13.08 -3.44
C GLU A 430 6.44 -14.41 -4.21
N ALA A 431 7.63 -14.89 -4.60
CA ALA A 431 7.75 -16.20 -5.23
C ALA A 431 7.24 -17.32 -4.31
N TYR A 432 7.58 -17.27 -3.01
CA TYR A 432 7.05 -18.21 -2.03
C TYR A 432 5.52 -18.13 -1.90
N MET A 433 4.94 -16.93 -1.96
CA MET A 433 3.48 -16.76 -1.92
C MET A 433 2.77 -17.29 -3.17
N THR A 434 3.45 -17.32 -4.31
CA THR A 434 2.90 -17.93 -5.53
C THR A 434 2.83 -19.46 -5.41
N ILE A 435 3.80 -20.08 -4.74
CA ILE A 435 3.82 -21.54 -4.54
C ILE A 435 2.78 -21.97 -3.50
N ALA A 436 2.53 -21.15 -2.47
CA ALA A 436 1.56 -21.43 -1.40
C ALA A 436 0.10 -21.35 -1.86
#